data_ab4a3cdeb8c42bfe27bc464691970592
#
_entry.id   ab4a3cdeb8c42bfe27bc464691970592
#
_cell.length_a   1.000
_cell.length_b   1.000
_cell.length_c   1.000
_cell.angle_alpha   90.00
_cell.angle_beta   90.00
_cell.angle_gamma   90.00
#
_symmetry.space_group_name_H-M   'P 1'
#
loop_
_entity.id
_entity.type
_entity.pdbx_description
1 polymer ?
#
loop_
_entity_poly.entity_id
_entity_poly.type
_entity_poly.pdbx_seq_one_letter_code
_entity_poly.pdbx_strand_id
1 'polypeptide(L)'
;YVQLGIPTKWESSHWFQRWGKALPRKGEISFLDRSWYTRAITEPIMGYCSENQYRTFMKKVNKWEDEQMNNGVELTKFYFSLSKDQQEIRMKARKNSELKYWKLSKNDEKIITKWNAFTLYKEQMFNQTSTDNSPWVSINSNNKMIARLTSLRYLLIKTEYEGKKILKPTKWSK
;
A
#
# COMPACT_ATOMS: atom_id res chain seq x y z
N TYR A 1 13.82 0.07 3.90
CA TYR A 1 12.90 0.61 2.88
C TYR A 1 13.02 -0.19 1.60
N VAL A 2 11.90 -0.71 1.11
CA VAL A 2 11.84 -1.58 -0.06
C VAL A 2 10.96 -0.93 -1.13
N GLN A 3 11.53 -0.71 -2.31
CA GLN A 3 10.83 -0.26 -3.50
C GLN A 3 11.27 -1.15 -4.67
N LEU A 4 10.44 -2.12 -5.01
CA LEU A 4 10.70 -2.98 -6.15
C LEU A 4 10.34 -2.24 -7.45
N GLY A 5 11.22 -2.32 -8.44
CA GLY A 5 11.00 -1.76 -9.77
C GLY A 5 9.96 -2.52 -10.59
N ILE A 6 9.98 -2.32 -11.91
CA ILE A 6 9.11 -3.03 -12.85
C ILE A 6 9.44 -4.53 -12.80
N PRO A 7 8.45 -5.42 -12.67
CA PRO A 7 8.69 -6.86 -12.62
C PRO A 7 9.18 -7.38 -13.96
N THR A 8 10.11 -8.32 -13.92
CA THR A 8 10.47 -9.16 -15.09
C THR A 8 9.29 -10.07 -15.45
N LYS A 9 9.35 -10.72 -16.62
CA LYS A 9 8.33 -11.71 -17.03
C LYS A 9 8.23 -12.86 -16.03
N TRP A 10 9.37 -13.33 -15.53
CA TRP A 10 9.42 -14.38 -14.53
C TRP A 10 8.77 -13.94 -13.21
N GLU A 11 9.14 -12.78 -12.68
CA GLU A 11 8.57 -12.21 -11.46
C GLU A 11 7.07 -11.95 -11.57
N SER A 12 6.60 -11.52 -12.74
CA SER A 12 5.17 -11.33 -12.99
C SER A 12 4.39 -12.65 -12.90
N SER A 13 5.00 -13.77 -13.28
CA SER A 13 4.42 -15.11 -13.15
C SER A 13 4.59 -15.70 -11.75
N HIS A 14 5.61 -15.27 -11.00
CA HIS A 14 5.96 -15.75 -9.66
C HIS A 14 5.80 -14.66 -8.61
N TRP A 15 4.60 -14.05 -8.57
CA TRP A 15 4.34 -12.81 -7.85
C TRP A 15 4.65 -12.87 -6.36
N PHE A 16 4.22 -13.90 -5.66
CA PHE A 16 4.48 -14.05 -4.24
C PHE A 16 5.96 -14.34 -3.94
N GLN A 17 6.65 -15.07 -4.81
CA GLN A 17 8.09 -15.32 -4.63
C GLN A 17 8.91 -14.03 -4.80
N ARG A 18 8.50 -13.14 -5.71
CA ARG A 18 9.12 -11.82 -5.85
C ARG A 18 9.07 -11.05 -4.52
N TRP A 19 7.91 -11.01 -3.90
CA TRP A 19 7.71 -10.25 -2.68
C TRP A 19 8.23 -10.98 -1.44
N GLY A 20 8.23 -12.29 -1.41
CA GLY A 20 8.80 -13.09 -0.34
C GLY A 20 10.29 -12.80 -0.10
N LYS A 21 11.04 -12.47 -1.16
CA LYS A 21 12.46 -12.04 -1.05
C LYS A 21 12.65 -10.67 -0.36
N ALA A 22 11.61 -9.86 -0.29
CA ALA A 22 11.63 -8.52 0.30
C ALA A 22 11.10 -8.48 1.74
N LEU A 23 10.65 -9.63 2.26
CA LEU A 23 10.19 -9.73 3.65
C LEU A 23 11.38 -9.60 4.61
N PRO A 24 11.14 -9.05 5.83
CA PRO A 24 12.19 -8.87 6.82
C PRO A 24 12.66 -10.22 7.40
N ARG A 25 13.91 -10.26 7.80
CA ARG A 25 14.44 -11.32 8.65
C ARG A 25 14.08 -11.07 10.12
N LYS A 26 14.31 -12.04 10.97
CA LYS A 26 14.11 -11.87 12.42
C LYS A 26 14.90 -10.65 12.95
N GLY A 27 14.20 -9.75 13.64
CA GLY A 27 14.78 -8.51 14.17
C GLY A 27 14.86 -7.35 13.17
N GLU A 28 14.37 -7.51 11.94
CA GLU A 28 14.33 -6.46 10.93
C GLU A 28 12.90 -5.93 10.73
N ILE A 29 12.80 -4.69 10.25
CA ILE A 29 11.55 -4.07 9.81
C ILE A 29 11.67 -3.69 8.34
N SER A 30 10.75 -4.15 7.51
CA SER A 30 10.66 -3.75 6.10
C SER A 30 9.51 -2.79 5.86
N PHE A 31 9.81 -1.60 5.33
CA PHE A 31 8.81 -0.65 4.85
C PHE A 31 8.71 -0.76 3.33
N LEU A 32 7.58 -1.27 2.85
CA LEU A 32 7.32 -1.44 1.43
C LEU A 32 6.57 -0.22 0.88
N ASP A 33 7.20 0.53 -0.03
CA ASP A 33 6.51 1.56 -0.83
C ASP A 33 5.92 0.90 -2.07
N ARG A 34 4.61 0.72 -2.03
CA ARG A 34 3.84 -0.27 -2.76
C ARG A 34 4.22 -1.69 -2.31
N SER A 35 3.28 -2.60 -2.46
CA SER A 35 3.45 -3.99 -2.05
C SER A 35 2.92 -4.93 -3.13
N TRP A 36 2.79 -6.21 -2.82
CA TRP A 36 2.11 -7.18 -3.67
C TRP A 36 0.70 -6.76 -4.07
N TYR A 37 0.07 -5.86 -3.34
CA TYR A 37 -1.25 -5.30 -3.63
C TYR A 37 -1.31 -4.36 -4.84
N THR A 38 -0.19 -4.01 -5.47
CA THR A 38 -0.24 -3.40 -6.81
C THR A 38 -1.00 -4.28 -7.81
N ARG A 39 -0.96 -5.61 -7.62
CA ARG A 39 -1.72 -6.60 -8.40
C ARG A 39 -3.23 -6.56 -8.14
N ALA A 40 -3.66 -6.02 -6.99
CA ALA A 40 -5.08 -5.87 -6.66
C ALA A 40 -5.72 -4.63 -7.27
N ILE A 41 -4.96 -3.56 -7.53
CA ILE A 41 -5.52 -2.28 -7.98
C ILE A 41 -4.83 -1.77 -9.25
N THR A 42 -3.55 -1.42 -9.14
CA THR A 42 -2.87 -0.68 -10.20
C THR A 42 -2.67 -1.51 -11.45
N GLU A 43 -2.23 -2.75 -11.31
CA GLU A 43 -1.88 -3.58 -12.46
C GLU A 43 -3.08 -3.95 -13.36
N PRO A 44 -4.23 -4.40 -12.84
CA PRO A 44 -5.38 -4.68 -13.70
C PRO A 44 -5.93 -3.42 -14.37
N ILE A 45 -5.95 -2.27 -13.67
CA ILE A 45 -6.47 -1.01 -14.21
C ILE A 45 -5.56 -0.47 -15.32
N MET A 46 -4.26 -0.64 -15.18
CA MET A 46 -3.26 -0.14 -16.13
C MET A 46 -2.92 -1.15 -17.23
N GLY A 47 -3.45 -2.38 -17.16
CA GLY A 47 -3.17 -3.45 -18.12
C GLY A 47 -1.79 -4.09 -17.95
N TYR A 48 -1.23 -4.05 -16.74
CA TYR A 48 0.09 -4.63 -16.44
C TYR A 48 0.02 -6.10 -16.02
N CYS A 49 -1.17 -6.59 -15.72
CA CYS A 49 -1.43 -8.01 -15.52
C CYS A 49 -2.68 -8.46 -16.29
N SER A 50 -2.77 -9.76 -16.57
CA SER A 50 -3.96 -10.36 -17.13
C SER A 50 -5.05 -10.53 -16.05
N GLU A 51 -6.30 -10.66 -16.48
CA GLU A 51 -7.44 -10.95 -15.60
C GLU A 51 -7.20 -12.23 -14.79
N ASN A 52 -6.62 -13.26 -15.40
CA ASN A 52 -6.29 -14.50 -14.70
C ASN A 52 -5.22 -14.30 -13.61
N GLN A 53 -4.21 -13.46 -13.85
CA GLN A 53 -3.22 -13.11 -12.85
C GLN A 53 -3.83 -12.35 -11.67
N TYR A 54 -4.73 -11.41 -11.94
CA TYR A 54 -5.48 -10.69 -10.91
C TYR A 54 -6.33 -11.65 -10.06
N ARG A 55 -7.16 -12.48 -10.70
CA ARG A 55 -8.04 -13.44 -9.99
C ARG A 55 -7.23 -14.45 -9.17
N THR A 56 -6.13 -14.95 -9.73
CA THR A 56 -5.24 -15.87 -9.02
C THR A 56 -4.62 -15.22 -7.79
N PHE A 57 -4.21 -13.95 -7.92
CA PHE A 57 -3.70 -13.19 -6.80
C PHE A 57 -4.76 -13.02 -5.71
N MET A 58 -5.95 -12.54 -6.03
CA MET A 58 -7.02 -12.32 -5.07
C MET A 58 -7.43 -13.59 -4.31
N LYS A 59 -7.42 -14.75 -4.98
CA LYS A 59 -7.70 -16.04 -4.34
C LYS A 59 -6.61 -16.52 -3.38
N LYS A 60 -5.36 -16.12 -3.58
CA LYS A 60 -4.21 -16.69 -2.88
C LYS A 60 -3.59 -15.75 -1.84
N VAL A 61 -3.84 -14.46 -1.93
CA VAL A 61 -3.11 -13.46 -1.13
C VAL A 61 -3.31 -13.65 0.36
N ASN A 62 -4.53 -13.89 0.84
CA ASN A 62 -4.79 -14.07 2.27
C ASN A 62 -4.05 -15.29 2.82
N LYS A 63 -4.14 -16.42 2.11
CA LYS A 63 -3.41 -17.64 2.50
C LYS A 63 -1.90 -17.41 2.55
N TRP A 64 -1.36 -16.69 1.54
CA TRP A 64 0.07 -16.39 1.53
C TRP A 64 0.47 -15.44 2.67
N GLU A 65 -0.34 -14.45 3.01
CA GLU A 65 -0.11 -13.57 4.17
C GLU A 65 -0.16 -14.37 5.49
N ASP A 66 -1.15 -15.25 5.65
CA ASP A 66 -1.26 -16.12 6.83
C ASP A 66 -0.02 -17.03 6.97
N GLU A 67 0.47 -17.60 5.87
CA GLU A 67 1.71 -18.38 5.86
C GLU A 67 2.91 -17.56 6.33
N GLN A 68 3.04 -16.30 5.90
CA GLN A 68 4.13 -15.42 6.36
C GLN A 68 3.98 -15.07 7.85
N MET A 69 2.78 -14.78 8.30
CA MET A 69 2.52 -14.47 9.72
C MET A 69 2.77 -15.69 10.61
N ASN A 70 2.41 -16.88 10.19
CA ASN A 70 2.72 -18.13 10.89
C ASN A 70 4.24 -18.40 10.96
N ASN A 71 5.00 -17.88 10.00
CA ASN A 71 6.47 -17.90 10.00
C ASN A 71 7.10 -16.76 10.84
N GLY A 72 6.29 -16.00 11.59
CA GLY A 72 6.74 -14.98 12.53
C GLY A 72 6.87 -13.58 11.95
N VAL A 73 6.32 -13.29 10.77
CA VAL A 73 6.24 -11.94 10.21
C VAL A 73 5.06 -11.19 10.82
N GLU A 74 5.30 -10.07 11.46
CA GLU A 74 4.23 -9.14 11.86
C GLU A 74 3.86 -8.26 10.66
N LEU A 75 2.63 -8.41 10.16
CA LEU A 75 2.12 -7.66 9.01
C LEU A 75 1.24 -6.49 9.44
N THR A 76 1.51 -5.31 8.86
CA THR A 76 0.62 -4.16 8.95
C THR A 76 0.39 -3.58 7.55
N LYS A 77 -0.88 -3.49 7.15
CA LYS A 77 -1.30 -2.99 5.84
C LYS A 77 -1.86 -1.59 5.97
N PHE A 78 -1.16 -0.58 5.41
CA PHE A 78 -1.65 0.80 5.35
C PHE A 78 -2.19 1.14 3.98
N TYR A 79 -3.36 1.75 3.96
CA TYR A 79 -3.91 2.40 2.79
C TYR A 79 -4.03 3.90 3.03
N PHE A 80 -3.21 4.68 2.35
CA PHE A 80 -3.24 6.15 2.41
C PHE A 80 -4.30 6.69 1.45
N SER A 81 -5.50 6.93 1.97
CA SER A 81 -6.61 7.48 1.19
C SER A 81 -6.38 8.94 0.84
N LEU A 82 -6.81 9.34 -0.35
CA LEU A 82 -6.76 10.70 -0.83
C LEU A 82 -8.07 11.02 -1.55
N SER A 83 -8.67 12.18 -1.29
CA SER A 83 -9.84 12.62 -2.04
C SER A 83 -9.44 13.01 -3.47
N LYS A 84 -10.40 12.91 -4.40
CA LYS A 84 -10.18 13.24 -5.81
C LYS A 84 -9.68 14.68 -5.97
N ASP A 85 -10.32 15.62 -5.28
CA ASP A 85 -9.96 17.05 -5.33
C ASP A 85 -8.51 17.28 -4.85
N GLN A 86 -8.13 16.63 -3.74
CA GLN A 86 -6.76 16.74 -3.23
C GLN A 86 -5.74 16.07 -4.15
N GLN A 87 -6.11 15.01 -4.85
CA GLN A 87 -5.25 14.42 -5.86
C GLN A 87 -5.02 15.38 -7.01
N GLU A 88 -6.09 16.00 -7.54
CA GLU A 88 -6.00 16.98 -8.63
C GLU A 88 -5.16 18.21 -8.23
N ILE A 89 -5.38 18.75 -7.02
CA ILE A 89 -4.57 19.86 -6.48
C ILE A 89 -3.08 19.48 -6.44
N ARG A 90 -2.77 18.28 -5.93
CA ARG A 90 -1.38 17.80 -5.85
C ARG A 90 -0.74 17.58 -7.21
N MET A 91 -1.50 17.15 -8.20
CA MET A 91 -0.99 16.96 -9.57
C MET A 91 -0.73 18.30 -10.25
N LYS A 92 -1.66 19.25 -10.14
CA LYS A 92 -1.45 20.63 -10.61
C LYS A 92 -0.22 21.26 -9.98
N ALA A 93 -0.06 21.12 -8.66
CA ALA A 93 1.10 21.64 -7.95
C ALA A 93 2.43 20.97 -8.38
N ARG A 94 2.43 19.69 -8.79
CA ARG A 94 3.61 19.03 -9.36
C ARG A 94 3.92 19.54 -10.75
N LYS A 95 2.90 19.67 -11.61
CA LYS A 95 3.03 20.15 -12.99
C LYS A 95 3.63 21.55 -13.06
N ASN A 96 3.22 22.43 -12.13
CA ASN A 96 3.61 23.83 -12.10
C ASN A 96 4.89 24.09 -11.27
N SER A 97 5.55 23.05 -10.75
CA SER A 97 6.74 23.22 -9.92
C SER A 97 8.00 22.80 -10.66
N GLU A 98 8.94 23.71 -10.84
CA GLU A 98 10.27 23.45 -11.43
C GLU A 98 11.05 22.37 -10.65
N LEU A 99 10.81 22.25 -9.34
CA LEU A 99 11.47 21.29 -8.47
C LEU A 99 10.74 19.94 -8.36
N LYS A 100 9.51 19.81 -8.88
CA LYS A 100 8.66 18.62 -8.66
C LYS A 100 8.07 18.02 -9.92
N TYR A 101 8.25 18.65 -11.10
CA TYR A 101 7.70 18.17 -12.37
C TYR A 101 8.16 16.74 -12.70
N TRP A 102 9.39 16.38 -12.34
CA TRP A 102 9.94 15.04 -12.54
C TRP A 102 9.21 13.94 -11.76
N LYS A 103 8.41 14.31 -10.75
CA LYS A 103 7.55 13.38 -9.98
C LYS A 103 6.22 13.08 -10.69
N LEU A 104 5.94 13.75 -11.80
CA LEU A 104 4.75 13.51 -12.60
C LEU A 104 5.08 12.44 -13.64
N SER A 105 4.40 11.32 -13.58
CA SER A 105 4.54 10.23 -14.55
C SER A 105 3.37 10.23 -15.54
N LYS A 106 3.57 9.64 -16.74
CA LYS A 106 2.49 9.41 -17.70
C LYS A 106 1.34 8.57 -17.10
N ASN A 107 1.61 7.80 -16.07
CA ASN A 107 0.60 7.03 -15.36
C ASN A 107 -0.26 7.89 -14.45
N ASP A 108 0.29 8.95 -13.87
CA ASP A 108 -0.47 9.84 -12.98
C ASP A 108 -1.63 10.50 -13.72
N GLU A 109 -1.45 10.91 -14.97
CA GLU A 109 -2.53 11.48 -15.80
C GLU A 109 -3.63 10.44 -16.09
N LYS A 110 -3.24 9.18 -16.35
CA LYS A 110 -4.19 8.09 -16.58
C LYS A 110 -4.99 7.72 -15.33
N ILE A 111 -4.42 7.89 -14.14
CA ILE A 111 -5.08 7.56 -12.88
C ILE A 111 -6.32 8.44 -12.65
N ILE A 112 -6.23 9.73 -12.97
CA ILE A 112 -7.37 10.65 -12.80
C ILE A 112 -8.55 10.22 -13.67
N THR A 113 -8.30 9.86 -14.92
CA THR A 113 -9.37 9.44 -15.84
C THR A 113 -10.01 8.11 -15.45
N LYS A 114 -9.30 7.29 -14.66
CA LYS A 114 -9.75 5.96 -14.22
C LYS A 114 -10.18 5.92 -12.74
N TRP A 115 -10.51 7.05 -12.14
CA TRP A 115 -10.87 7.15 -10.72
C TRP A 115 -11.92 6.13 -10.28
N ASN A 116 -12.99 5.96 -11.04
CA ASN A 116 -14.06 5.02 -10.70
C ASN A 116 -13.56 3.57 -10.69
N ALA A 117 -12.72 3.20 -11.65
CA ALA A 117 -12.11 1.88 -11.67
C ALA A 117 -11.20 1.66 -10.45
N PHE A 118 -10.38 2.66 -10.10
CA PHE A 118 -9.55 2.61 -8.88
C PHE A 118 -10.41 2.44 -7.62
N THR A 119 -11.55 3.12 -7.53
CA THR A 119 -12.47 2.99 -6.40
C THR A 119 -13.04 1.58 -6.32
N LEU A 120 -13.52 1.03 -7.44
CA LEU A 120 -14.07 -0.32 -7.51
C LEU A 120 -13.05 -1.39 -7.07
N TYR A 121 -11.86 -1.38 -7.66
CA TYR A 121 -10.80 -2.35 -7.32
C TYR A 121 -10.32 -2.19 -5.87
N LYS A 122 -10.27 -0.97 -5.35
CA LYS A 122 -9.97 -0.70 -3.93
C LYS A 122 -11.00 -1.34 -3.00
N GLU A 123 -12.29 -1.17 -3.30
CA GLU A 123 -13.37 -1.75 -2.49
C GLU A 123 -13.34 -3.27 -2.53
N GLN A 124 -13.12 -3.85 -3.71
CA GLN A 124 -12.95 -5.30 -3.85
C GLN A 124 -11.74 -5.81 -3.04
N MET A 125 -10.61 -5.08 -3.11
CA MET A 125 -9.43 -5.41 -2.32
C MET A 125 -9.75 -5.40 -0.82
N PHE A 126 -10.36 -4.35 -0.31
CA PHE A 126 -10.70 -4.28 1.12
C PHE A 126 -11.65 -5.39 1.54
N ASN A 127 -12.73 -5.59 0.79
CA ASN A 127 -13.75 -6.59 1.11
C ASN A 127 -13.20 -8.03 1.11
N GLN A 128 -12.23 -8.33 0.24
CA GLN A 128 -11.71 -9.69 0.08
C GLN A 128 -10.43 -9.96 0.87
N THR A 129 -9.69 -8.91 1.27
CA THR A 129 -8.36 -9.09 1.86
C THR A 129 -8.16 -8.39 3.20
N SER A 130 -9.19 -7.76 3.78
CA SER A 130 -9.14 -7.31 5.17
C SER A 130 -9.57 -8.48 6.06
N THR A 131 -8.63 -9.14 6.70
CA THR A 131 -8.88 -10.26 7.61
C THR A 131 -8.69 -9.82 9.06
N ASP A 132 -9.20 -10.58 10.03
CA ASP A 132 -9.01 -10.29 11.45
C ASP A 132 -7.53 -10.29 11.85
N ASN A 133 -6.72 -11.15 11.23
CA ASN A 133 -5.29 -11.26 11.51
C ASN A 133 -4.48 -10.15 10.85
N SER A 134 -4.92 -9.66 9.68
CA SER A 134 -4.25 -8.60 8.93
C SER A 134 -5.24 -7.62 8.31
N PRO A 135 -5.87 -6.76 9.13
CA PRO A 135 -6.82 -5.77 8.64
C PRO A 135 -6.12 -4.64 7.88
N TRP A 136 -6.84 -4.03 6.95
CA TRP A 136 -6.42 -2.78 6.34
C TRP A 136 -6.61 -1.60 7.27
N VAL A 137 -5.56 -0.82 7.48
CA VAL A 137 -5.59 0.44 8.21
C VAL A 137 -5.67 1.60 7.21
N SER A 138 -6.88 2.16 7.05
CA SER A 138 -7.08 3.30 6.16
C SER A 138 -6.75 4.62 6.88
N ILE A 139 -5.81 5.37 6.31
CA ILE A 139 -5.36 6.66 6.85
C ILE A 139 -5.70 7.77 5.85
N ASN A 140 -6.46 8.76 6.28
CA ASN A 140 -6.72 9.94 5.47
C ASN A 140 -5.42 10.74 5.27
N SER A 141 -4.96 10.82 4.03
CA SER A 141 -3.72 11.49 3.66
C SER A 141 -3.91 12.84 2.96
N ASN A 142 -5.10 13.46 3.04
CA ASN A 142 -5.31 14.81 2.55
C ASN A 142 -4.34 15.81 3.21
N ASN A 143 -4.06 15.62 4.50
CA ASN A 143 -2.95 16.28 5.19
C ASN A 143 -1.80 15.29 5.40
N LYS A 144 -0.66 15.52 4.72
CA LYS A 144 0.50 14.63 4.78
C LYS A 144 1.14 14.53 6.17
N MET A 145 1.15 15.62 6.93
CA MET A 145 1.77 15.64 8.26
C MET A 145 0.95 14.79 9.23
N ILE A 146 -0.37 14.99 9.23
CA ILE A 146 -1.29 14.21 10.07
C ILE A 146 -1.21 12.73 9.69
N ALA A 147 -1.21 12.40 8.40
CA ALA A 147 -1.11 11.02 7.95
C ALA A 147 0.17 10.33 8.42
N ARG A 148 1.33 11.01 8.33
CA ARG A 148 2.62 10.50 8.82
C ARG A 148 2.60 10.25 10.33
N LEU A 149 2.12 11.22 11.10
CA LEU A 149 2.04 11.08 12.55
C LEU A 149 1.07 9.97 12.96
N THR A 150 -0.06 9.84 12.28
CA THR A 150 -1.04 8.78 12.56
C THR A 150 -0.46 7.39 12.28
N SER A 151 0.23 7.20 11.14
CA SER A 151 0.83 5.91 10.80
C SER A 151 1.97 5.54 11.76
N LEU A 152 2.83 6.48 12.11
CA LEU A 152 3.89 6.25 13.09
C LEU A 152 3.35 5.89 14.47
N ARG A 153 2.32 6.60 14.93
CA ARG A 153 1.67 6.29 16.22
C ARG A 153 1.04 4.90 16.21
N TYR A 154 0.36 4.55 15.13
CA TYR A 154 -0.23 3.23 14.99
C TYR A 154 0.83 2.13 15.12
N LEU A 155 1.96 2.27 14.43
CA LEU A 155 3.06 1.32 14.52
C LEU A 155 3.64 1.25 15.94
N LEU A 156 3.92 2.39 16.58
CA LEU A 156 4.46 2.45 17.94
C LEU A 156 3.50 1.84 18.98
N ILE A 157 2.20 1.97 18.79
CA ILE A 157 1.22 1.36 19.69
C ILE A 157 1.18 -0.17 19.47
N LYS A 158 1.22 -0.62 18.22
CA LYS A 158 1.11 -2.03 17.85
C LYS A 158 2.37 -2.82 18.18
N THR A 159 3.55 -2.24 18.01
CA THR A 159 4.84 -2.92 18.19
C THR A 159 5.30 -2.89 19.65
N GLU A 160 5.77 -4.01 20.17
CA GLU A 160 6.43 -4.07 21.48
C GLU A 160 7.92 -3.74 21.33
N TYR A 161 8.42 -2.82 22.18
CA TYR A 161 9.82 -2.40 22.20
C TYR A 161 10.21 -1.94 23.59
N GLU A 162 11.51 -2.00 23.90
CA GLU A 162 12.06 -1.55 25.16
C GLU A 162 11.82 -0.04 25.37
N GLY A 163 11.38 0.34 26.57
CA GLY A 163 11.07 1.73 26.91
C GLY A 163 9.77 2.26 26.28
N LYS A 164 8.89 1.39 25.80
CA LYS A 164 7.58 1.77 25.24
C LYS A 164 6.80 2.63 26.20
N LYS A 165 6.44 3.84 25.75
CA LYS A 165 5.57 4.75 26.50
C LYS A 165 4.16 4.73 25.91
N ILE A 166 3.14 4.78 26.76
CA ILE A 166 1.76 4.93 26.31
C ILE A 166 1.59 6.28 25.62
N LEU A 167 1.38 6.26 24.32
CA LEU A 167 1.11 7.48 23.54
C LEU A 167 -0.32 7.94 23.81
N LYS A 168 -0.47 9.08 24.47
CA LYS A 168 -1.80 9.69 24.68
C LYS A 168 -2.41 10.05 23.30
N PRO A 169 -3.72 9.75 23.09
CA PRO A 169 -4.42 10.23 21.92
C PRO A 169 -4.35 11.75 21.86
N THR A 170 -4.03 12.29 20.70
CA THR A 170 -4.08 13.74 20.48
C THR A 170 -5.37 14.09 19.73
N LYS A 171 -5.78 15.35 19.79
CA LYS A 171 -6.96 15.87 19.05
C LYS A 171 -6.89 15.60 17.54
N TRP A 172 -5.72 15.16 17.03
CA TRP A 172 -5.45 14.86 15.61
C TRP A 172 -5.74 13.42 15.20
N SER A 173 -6.11 12.57 16.15
CA SER A 173 -6.38 11.13 15.91
C SER A 173 -7.87 10.81 15.72
N LYS A 174 -8.71 11.82 15.51
CA LYS A 174 -10.14 11.67 15.14
C LYS A 174 -10.35 11.92 13.66
#